data_a46cf0743186eb1e46fc6a53b606279a
#
_entry.id   a46cf0743186eb1e46fc6a53b606279a
#
_cell.length_a   1.000
_cell.length_b   1.000
_cell.length_c   1.000
_cell.angle_alpha   90.00
_cell.angle_beta   90.00
_cell.angle_gamma   90.00
#
_symmetry.space_group_name_H-M   'P 1'
#
loop_
_entity.id
_entity.type
_entity.pdbx_description
1 polymer ?
#
loop_
_entity_poly.entity_id
_entity_poly.type
_entity_poly.pdbx_seq_one_letter_code
_entity_poly.pdbx_strand_id
1 'polypeptide(L)'
;MKNLRRTFTVLFAAAFSMQVLAQREDKLINQDWSFRFSHQVNANAARRVDLPHTWNAQDALGGKHDYKRGIGNYTKKIFIRPEWQSKRLFLRFEGANCVSNVFVNGKHIGEHREIGRAHV
;
A
#
# COMPACT_ATOMS: atom_id res chain seq x y z
N MET A 1 72.81 30.34 17.48
CA MET A 1 71.66 30.57 16.57
C MET A 1 70.99 29.25 16.24
N LYS A 2 69.86 28.98 16.87
CA LYS A 2 69.11 27.74 16.63
C LYS A 2 67.77 28.11 16.05
N ASN A 3 67.55 27.82 14.77
CA ASN A 3 66.32 28.03 14.05
C ASN A 3 65.30 26.95 14.46
N LEU A 4 64.31 27.36 15.23
CA LEU A 4 63.16 26.51 15.58
C LEU A 4 62.12 26.58 14.44
N ARG A 5 62.15 25.57 13.57
CA ARG A 5 61.10 25.38 12.58
C ARG A 5 59.86 24.82 13.26
N ARG A 6 58.86 25.65 13.43
CA ARG A 6 57.54 25.21 13.86
C ARG A 6 56.84 24.60 12.65
N THR A 7 56.76 23.29 12.63
CA THR A 7 55.90 22.54 11.67
C THR A 7 54.49 22.64 12.14
N PHE A 8 53.67 23.41 11.43
CA PHE A 8 52.23 23.45 11.61
C PHE A 8 51.64 22.22 10.94
N THR A 9 51.24 21.23 11.71
CA THR A 9 50.48 20.09 11.21
C THR A 9 48.99 20.50 11.17
N VAL A 10 48.51 20.80 9.96
CA VAL A 10 47.09 21.06 9.73
C VAL A 10 46.39 19.70 9.67
N LEU A 11 45.69 19.37 10.74
CA LEU A 11 44.80 18.21 10.77
C LEU A 11 43.54 18.54 9.96
N PHE A 12 43.49 18.04 8.72
CA PHE A 12 42.29 18.14 7.89
C PHE A 12 41.31 17.07 8.37
N ALA A 13 40.42 17.43 9.27
CA ALA A 13 39.28 16.59 9.66
C ALA A 13 38.29 16.58 8.49
N ALA A 14 38.39 15.58 7.63
CA ALA A 14 37.40 15.31 6.61
C ALA A 14 36.12 14.84 7.33
N ALA A 15 35.19 15.76 7.56
CA ALA A 15 33.83 15.45 7.99
C ALA A 15 33.16 14.73 6.83
N PHE A 16 33.16 13.39 6.87
CA PHE A 16 32.40 12.55 5.99
C PHE A 16 30.93 12.68 6.40
N SER A 17 30.22 13.64 5.82
CA SER A 17 28.79 13.75 5.96
C SER A 17 28.15 12.55 5.27
N MET A 18 27.83 11.51 6.03
CA MET A 18 26.96 10.43 5.61
C MET A 18 25.59 11.02 5.29
N GLN A 19 25.37 11.32 4.02
CA GLN A 19 24.02 11.61 3.54
C GLN A 19 23.25 10.29 3.59
N VAL A 20 22.47 10.12 4.63
CA VAL A 20 21.45 9.07 4.70
C VAL A 20 20.38 9.46 3.69
N LEU A 21 20.51 8.99 2.47
CA LEU A 21 19.45 9.04 1.49
C LEU A 21 18.29 8.23 2.05
N ALA A 22 17.23 8.91 2.42
CA ALA A 22 15.98 8.27 2.82
C ALA A 22 15.43 7.52 1.60
N GLN A 23 15.79 6.25 1.48
CA GLN A 23 15.35 5.42 0.37
C GLN A 23 13.89 5.01 0.60
N ARG A 24 13.02 5.49 -0.29
CA ARG A 24 11.65 5.03 -0.36
C ARG A 24 11.64 3.64 -0.98
N GLU A 25 11.04 2.67 -0.31
CA GLU A 25 10.81 1.32 -0.81
C GLU A 25 9.32 1.20 -1.15
N ASP A 26 9.00 0.91 -2.40
CA ASP A 26 7.63 0.62 -2.84
C ASP A 26 7.51 -0.90 -3.08
N LYS A 27 6.50 -1.52 -2.46
CA LYS A 27 6.22 -2.94 -2.59
C LYS A 27 4.81 -3.18 -3.07
N LEU A 28 4.64 -3.84 -4.20
CA LEU A 28 3.34 -4.28 -4.68
C LEU A 28 2.81 -5.42 -3.82
N ILE A 29 1.54 -5.32 -3.44
CA ILE A 29 0.83 -6.32 -2.64
C ILE A 29 -0.45 -6.80 -3.31
N ASN A 30 -0.47 -6.82 -4.65
CA ASN A 30 -1.65 -7.10 -5.45
C ASN A 30 -2.09 -8.56 -5.46
N GLN A 31 -1.19 -9.50 -5.15
CA GLN A 31 -1.49 -10.93 -5.22
C GLN A 31 -2.12 -11.45 -3.92
N ASP A 32 -2.86 -12.55 -4.05
CA ASP A 32 -3.30 -13.39 -2.94
C ASP A 32 -4.17 -12.66 -1.90
N TRP A 33 -5.16 -11.93 -2.35
CA TRP A 33 -6.17 -11.32 -1.50
C TRP A 33 -7.33 -12.30 -1.28
N SER A 34 -7.92 -12.27 -0.10
CA SER A 34 -9.18 -12.97 0.19
C SER A 34 -10.33 -12.04 -0.12
N PHE A 35 -11.23 -12.46 -1.02
CA PHE A 35 -12.44 -11.71 -1.39
C PHE A 35 -13.69 -12.46 -0.98
N ARG A 36 -14.68 -11.74 -0.43
CA ARG A 36 -16.05 -12.23 -0.19
C ARG A 36 -17.06 -11.09 -0.26
N PHE A 37 -18.28 -11.41 -0.63
CA PHE A 37 -19.40 -10.46 -0.47
C PHE A 37 -19.84 -10.36 0.99
N SER A 38 -20.28 -9.19 1.43
CA SER A 38 -20.73 -8.96 2.83
C SER A 38 -21.93 -9.79 3.22
N HIS A 39 -22.82 -10.11 2.29
CA HIS A 39 -23.99 -10.98 2.56
C HIS A 39 -23.61 -12.47 2.73
N GLN A 40 -22.42 -12.87 2.40
CA GLN A 40 -21.93 -14.24 2.56
C GLN A 40 -21.36 -14.41 3.98
N VAL A 41 -22.15 -14.98 4.87
CA VAL A 41 -21.77 -15.16 6.28
C VAL A 41 -20.74 -16.27 6.46
N ASN A 42 -20.74 -17.27 5.57
CA ASN A 42 -19.84 -18.42 5.67
C ASN A 42 -18.39 -18.03 5.33
N ALA A 43 -17.47 -18.32 6.25
CA ALA A 43 -16.04 -18.12 6.04
C ALA A 43 -15.50 -18.85 4.79
N ASN A 44 -16.10 -19.99 4.46
CA ASN A 44 -15.76 -20.81 3.28
C ASN A 44 -16.17 -20.18 1.94
N ALA A 45 -16.96 -19.09 1.95
CA ALA A 45 -17.32 -18.35 0.74
C ALA A 45 -16.22 -17.39 0.26
N ALA A 46 -15.15 -17.24 1.03
CA ALA A 46 -14.01 -16.43 0.63
C ALA A 46 -13.20 -17.13 -0.45
N ARG A 47 -12.86 -16.39 -1.52
CA ARG A 47 -12.02 -16.88 -2.62
C ARG A 47 -10.74 -16.05 -2.71
N ARG A 48 -9.68 -16.67 -3.19
CA ARG A 48 -8.41 -15.99 -3.49
C ARG A 48 -8.52 -15.26 -4.82
N VAL A 49 -8.05 -14.02 -4.81
CA VAL A 49 -8.06 -13.14 -5.98
C VAL A 49 -6.79 -12.30 -6.02
N ASP A 50 -6.37 -11.94 -7.22
CA ASP A 50 -5.32 -10.96 -7.44
C ASP A 50 -5.94 -9.62 -7.86
N LEU A 51 -5.30 -8.52 -7.48
CA LEU A 51 -5.72 -7.18 -7.88
C LEU A 51 -4.99 -6.75 -9.16
N PRO A 52 -5.66 -6.01 -10.05
CA PRO A 52 -7.05 -5.54 -9.97
C PRO A 52 -8.05 -6.68 -10.14
N HIS A 53 -9.14 -6.66 -9.38
CA HIS A 53 -10.20 -7.66 -9.41
C HIS A 53 -11.56 -7.00 -9.63
N THR A 54 -12.34 -7.56 -10.55
CA THR A 54 -13.71 -7.15 -10.82
C THR A 54 -14.62 -8.34 -10.66
N TRP A 55 -15.59 -8.26 -9.76
CA TRP A 55 -16.54 -9.37 -9.53
C TRP A 55 -17.62 -9.52 -10.62
N ASN A 56 -17.79 -8.50 -11.47
CA ASN A 56 -18.76 -8.49 -12.57
C ASN A 56 -18.11 -8.77 -13.93
N ALA A 57 -16.84 -9.17 -13.99
CA ALA A 57 -16.13 -9.35 -15.26
C ALA A 57 -16.79 -10.40 -16.19
N GLN A 58 -17.44 -11.42 -15.64
CA GLN A 58 -18.09 -12.46 -16.40
C GLN A 58 -19.57 -12.16 -16.70
N ASP A 59 -20.21 -11.27 -15.97
CA ASP A 59 -21.63 -10.96 -16.13
C ASP A 59 -21.90 -10.24 -17.45
N ALA A 60 -20.93 -9.44 -17.92
CA ALA A 60 -21.02 -8.74 -19.21
C ALA A 60 -20.86 -9.66 -20.42
N LEU A 61 -20.13 -10.79 -20.28
CA LEU A 61 -19.88 -11.73 -21.39
C LEU A 61 -21.00 -12.76 -21.57
N GLY A 62 -21.79 -13.00 -20.52
CA GLY A 62 -22.86 -14.02 -20.51
C GLY A 62 -24.22 -13.56 -20.99
N GLY A 63 -24.38 -12.31 -21.45
CA GLY A 63 -25.68 -11.75 -21.88
C GLY A 63 -26.70 -11.58 -20.76
N LYS A 64 -26.32 -11.85 -19.51
CA LYS A 64 -27.14 -11.59 -18.33
C LYS A 64 -26.82 -10.17 -17.85
N HIS A 65 -27.75 -9.27 -18.01
CA HIS A 65 -27.65 -7.87 -17.54
C HIS A 65 -27.78 -7.73 -16.01
N ASP A 66 -27.52 -8.78 -15.26
CA ASP A 66 -27.68 -8.80 -13.81
C ASP A 66 -26.33 -8.47 -13.13
N TYR A 67 -25.97 -7.17 -13.15
CA TYR A 67 -24.80 -6.69 -12.45
C TYR A 67 -24.96 -6.87 -10.94
N LYS A 68 -24.15 -7.71 -10.35
CA LYS A 68 -24.12 -7.87 -8.91
C LYS A 68 -23.68 -6.58 -8.24
N ARG A 69 -24.61 -6.03 -7.46
CA ARG A 69 -24.36 -4.86 -6.61
C ARG A 69 -24.19 -5.32 -5.16
N GLY A 70 -23.34 -4.65 -4.43
CA GLY A 70 -23.14 -4.99 -3.02
C GLY A 70 -21.81 -4.51 -2.48
N ILE A 71 -21.50 -4.96 -1.30
CA ILE A 71 -20.24 -4.67 -0.62
C ILE A 71 -19.33 -5.88 -0.76
N GLY A 72 -18.17 -5.67 -1.36
CA GLY A 72 -17.10 -6.65 -1.44
C GLY A 72 -16.04 -6.40 -0.37
N ASN A 73 -15.70 -7.42 0.41
CA ASN A 73 -14.64 -7.33 1.39
C ASN A 73 -13.38 -7.98 0.84
N TYR A 74 -12.31 -7.21 0.80
CA TYR A 74 -10.97 -7.67 0.46
C TYR A 74 -10.12 -7.70 1.72
N THR A 75 -9.52 -8.84 2.02
CA THR A 75 -8.69 -9.00 3.21
C THR A 75 -7.34 -9.58 2.83
N LYS A 76 -6.28 -9.02 3.39
CA LYS A 76 -4.93 -9.54 3.25
C LYS A 76 -4.16 -9.42 4.55
N LYS A 77 -3.44 -10.46 4.91
CA LYS A 77 -2.44 -10.42 5.98
C LYS A 77 -1.11 -9.98 5.40
N ILE A 78 -0.55 -8.90 5.94
CA ILE A 78 0.75 -8.37 5.52
C ILE A 78 1.72 -8.59 6.67
N PHE A 79 2.81 -9.30 6.39
CA PHE A 79 3.89 -9.43 7.34
C PHE A 79 4.76 -8.17 7.31
N ILE A 80 4.86 -7.50 8.46
CA ILE A 80 5.72 -6.33 8.64
C ILE A 80 7.10 -6.81 9.10
N ARG A 81 8.10 -6.60 8.26
CA ARG A 81 9.47 -6.97 8.57
C ARG A 81 10.02 -6.13 9.74
N PRO A 82 10.92 -6.67 10.58
CA PRO A 82 11.47 -5.93 11.72
C PRO A 82 12.11 -4.60 11.35
N GLU A 83 12.79 -4.52 10.20
CA GLU A 83 13.43 -3.31 9.70
C GLU A 83 12.46 -2.20 9.28
N TRP A 84 11.16 -2.52 9.18
CA TRP A 84 10.11 -1.55 8.86
C TRP A 84 9.46 -0.97 10.12
N GLN A 85 9.67 -1.56 11.30
CA GLN A 85 9.00 -1.14 12.54
C GLN A 85 9.33 0.30 12.94
N SER A 86 10.53 0.79 12.59
CA SER A 86 10.96 2.18 12.83
C SER A 86 10.59 3.15 11.70
N LYS A 87 9.98 2.66 10.62
CA LYS A 87 9.65 3.46 9.45
C LYS A 87 8.16 3.82 9.41
N ARG A 88 7.81 4.90 8.76
CA ARG A 88 6.42 5.20 8.42
C ARG A 88 6.01 4.37 7.20
N LEU A 89 4.93 3.61 7.36
CA LEU A 89 4.35 2.79 6.30
C LEU A 89 3.12 3.48 5.75
N PHE A 90 2.98 3.45 4.44
CA PHE A 90 1.83 3.99 3.73
C PHE A 90 1.22 2.89 2.88
N LEU A 91 -0.10 2.77 2.91
CA LEU A 91 -0.85 1.93 2.00
C LEU A 91 -1.39 2.84 0.88
N ARG A 92 -0.94 2.60 -0.35
CA ARG A 92 -1.34 3.37 -1.52
C ARG A 92 -2.31 2.55 -2.36
N PHE A 93 -3.46 3.12 -2.67
CA PHE A 93 -4.42 2.59 -3.63
C PHE A 93 -4.32 3.40 -4.92
N GLU A 94 -4.18 2.72 -6.04
CA GLU A 94 -4.09 3.37 -7.37
C GLU A 94 -5.46 3.42 -8.05
N GLY A 95 -6.40 2.60 -7.58
CA GLY A 95 -7.80 2.61 -8.02
C GLY A 95 -8.66 1.79 -7.07
N ALA A 96 -9.81 2.33 -6.74
CA ALA A 96 -10.85 1.62 -6.00
C ALA A 96 -12.20 2.18 -6.46
N ASN A 97 -13.04 1.34 -7.04
CA ASN A 97 -14.31 1.77 -7.64
C ASN A 97 -15.33 2.21 -6.58
N CYS A 98 -16.06 3.28 -6.88
CA CYS A 98 -17.16 3.85 -6.10
C CYS A 98 -16.75 4.32 -4.69
N VAL A 99 -17.11 3.56 -3.67
CA VAL A 99 -16.81 3.87 -2.27
C VAL A 99 -15.96 2.76 -1.68
N SER A 100 -14.84 3.13 -1.07
CA SER A 100 -13.97 2.19 -0.38
C SER A 100 -13.68 2.64 1.04
N ASN A 101 -13.79 1.70 1.99
CA ASN A 101 -13.44 1.88 3.38
C ASN A 101 -12.25 0.99 3.71
N VAL A 102 -11.24 1.56 4.34
CA VAL A 102 -10.00 0.87 4.67
C VAL A 102 -9.89 0.65 6.17
N PHE A 103 -9.61 -0.58 6.54
CA PHE A 103 -9.42 -1.00 7.93
C PHE A 103 -8.05 -1.66 8.10
N VAL A 104 -7.35 -1.35 9.18
CA VAL A 104 -6.12 -2.03 9.59
C VAL A 104 -6.32 -2.58 10.99
N ASN A 105 -6.16 -3.90 11.13
CA ASN A 105 -6.39 -4.61 12.39
C ASN A 105 -7.74 -4.30 13.02
N GLY A 106 -8.80 -4.23 12.19
CA GLY A 106 -10.17 -3.91 12.62
C GLY A 106 -10.46 -2.43 12.89
N LYS A 107 -9.44 -1.55 12.83
CA LYS A 107 -9.61 -0.11 13.00
C LYS A 107 -9.82 0.56 11.65
N HIS A 108 -10.89 1.35 11.51
CA HIS A 108 -11.11 2.18 10.32
C HIS A 108 -10.05 3.29 10.24
N ILE A 109 -9.38 3.39 9.09
CA ILE A 109 -8.28 4.34 8.88
C ILE A 109 -8.53 5.32 7.74
N GLY A 110 -9.50 5.05 6.88
CA GLY A 110 -9.83 5.97 5.79
C GLY A 110 -11.00 5.51 4.93
N GLU A 111 -11.58 6.47 4.25
CA GLU A 111 -12.65 6.29 3.27
C GLU A 111 -12.27 7.06 2.00
N HIS A 112 -12.56 6.48 0.85
CA HIS A 112 -12.48 7.14 -0.45
C HIS A 112 -13.82 6.97 -1.17
N ARG A 113 -14.31 8.08 -1.74
CA ARG A 113 -15.53 8.11 -2.55
C ARG A 113 -15.20 8.69 -3.92
N GLU A 114 -15.35 7.89 -4.94
CA GLU A 114 -15.38 8.40 -6.31
C GLU A 114 -16.78 8.84 -6.66
N ILE A 115 -16.97 10.13 -6.70
CA ILE A 115 -18.18 10.73 -7.26
C ILE A 115 -17.97 10.74 -8.77
N GLY A 116 -18.58 9.80 -9.47
CA GLY A 116 -18.61 9.81 -10.94
C GLY A 116 -19.13 11.16 -11.40
N ARG A 117 -18.30 11.94 -12.09
CA ARG A 117 -18.77 13.13 -12.80
C ARG A 117 -19.62 12.65 -13.96
N ALA A 118 -20.93 12.75 -13.82
CA ALA A 118 -21.80 12.71 -14.97
C ALA A 118 -21.43 13.94 -15.83
N HIS A 119 -20.84 13.73 -16.98
CA HIS A 119 -20.77 14.76 -18.01
C HIS A 119 -22.17 14.94 -18.53
N VAL A 120 -22.77 16.09 -18.22
CA VAL A 120 -23.97 16.60 -18.87
C VAL A 120 -23.56 17.24 -20.18
#